data_199a9454ac2018533024038e13317fcb
#
_entry.id   199a9454ac2018533024038e13317fcb
#
_cell.length_a   1.000
_cell.length_b   1.000
_cell.length_c   1.000
_cell.angle_alpha   90.00
_cell.angle_beta   90.00
_cell.angle_gamma   90.00
#
_symmetry.space_group_name_H-M   'P 1'
#
loop_
_entity.id
_entity.type
_entity.pdbx_description
1 polymer ?
#
loop_
_entity_poly.entity_id
_entity_poly.type
_entity_poly.pdbx_seq_one_letter_code
_entity_poly.pdbx_strand_id
1 'polypeptide(L)'
;MSVSKLKVAFFGECMIELSGQPLKQGFGGDTLNSALYLARLCQDSPIAVYYATGLGDDDLSQQLLLAWQAEGIDTSLVTRHAGRLPGLYLVSNDASGERRFHYWRDSAAAKFYFSDAQLSPLERALQAGELDWLYLSGISLAILPDADKARLIDKLRAFSLAGGKVAFDNNFRPQLWSAQQARHWYGELLPWVDLAFITQEDDEQIWGQEQPLYERYQQWNCAEVVVKHGAQPCQLLVRQQGEVRSLSVEAEKVAHVVDTCAAGDAFAAGYLAGRCSGSDPQASAELAHRLAALVIQHSGAIIPAQSMRHLQLESGEF
;
A
#
# COMPACT_ATOMS: atom_id res chain seq x y z
N MET A 1 2.23 13.99 -29.52
CA MET A 1 2.63 12.63 -29.12
C MET A 1 1.99 12.40 -27.77
N SER A 2 1.19 11.33 -27.56
CA SER A 2 0.65 11.07 -26.23
C SER A 2 1.83 10.68 -25.33
N VAL A 3 2.04 11.41 -24.24
CA VAL A 3 3.00 11.03 -23.20
C VAL A 3 2.57 9.66 -22.69
N SER A 4 3.48 8.68 -22.72
CA SER A 4 3.19 7.36 -22.15
C SER A 4 2.95 7.54 -20.65
N LYS A 5 1.79 7.09 -20.15
CA LYS A 5 1.48 7.16 -18.73
C LYS A 5 2.36 6.17 -17.96
N LEU A 6 2.94 6.63 -16.87
CA LEU A 6 3.58 5.75 -15.89
C LEU A 6 2.50 4.92 -15.18
N LYS A 7 2.68 3.61 -15.11
CA LYS A 7 1.68 2.66 -14.62
C LYS A 7 2.06 2.08 -13.28
N VAL A 8 1.28 2.38 -12.26
CA VAL A 8 1.49 1.93 -10.88
C VAL A 8 0.38 0.97 -10.49
N ALA A 9 0.71 -0.29 -10.24
CA ALA A 9 -0.24 -1.28 -9.74
C ALA A 9 -0.09 -1.46 -8.22
N PHE A 10 -1.20 -1.69 -7.55
CA PHE A 10 -1.27 -2.07 -6.14
C PHE A 10 -1.87 -3.46 -6.02
N PHE A 11 -1.25 -4.32 -5.21
CA PHE A 11 -1.75 -5.67 -4.96
C PHE A 11 -2.09 -5.87 -3.49
N GLY A 12 -3.31 -6.31 -3.19
CA GLY A 12 -3.73 -6.64 -1.83
C GLY A 12 -5.20 -6.93 -1.68
N GLU A 13 -5.73 -6.74 -0.48
CA GLU A 13 -7.14 -6.97 -0.15
C GLU A 13 -7.85 -5.65 0.16
N CYS A 14 -9.02 -5.48 -0.43
CA CYS A 14 -10.02 -4.53 0.02
C CYS A 14 -11.18 -5.27 0.68
N MET A 15 -11.63 -4.75 1.81
CA MET A 15 -12.74 -5.30 2.58
C MET A 15 -13.89 -4.31 2.67
N ILE A 16 -15.08 -4.83 2.87
CA ILE A 16 -16.22 -4.03 3.29
C ILE A 16 -16.00 -3.59 4.74
N GLU A 17 -16.17 -2.30 5.01
CA GLU A 17 -16.19 -1.72 6.34
C GLU A 17 -17.63 -1.51 6.81
N LEU A 18 -17.92 -1.95 8.03
CA LEU A 18 -19.12 -1.57 8.76
C LEU A 18 -18.71 -0.74 9.99
N SER A 19 -19.20 0.49 10.10
CA SER A 19 -18.84 1.39 11.20
C SER A 19 -19.99 2.34 11.56
N GLY A 20 -19.94 2.93 12.76
CA GLY A 20 -20.89 3.95 13.23
C GLY A 20 -22.19 3.39 13.79
N GLN A 21 -23.05 4.32 14.30
CA GLN A 21 -24.38 4.04 14.83
C GLN A 21 -25.35 5.09 14.30
N PRO A 22 -26.29 4.75 13.39
CA PRO A 22 -26.48 3.43 12.78
C PRO A 22 -25.29 2.97 11.94
N LEU A 23 -25.17 1.66 11.71
CA LEU A 23 -24.08 1.11 10.89
C LEU A 23 -24.11 1.72 9.48
N LYS A 24 -22.96 2.18 9.06
CA LYS A 24 -22.70 2.65 7.69
C LYS A 24 -21.76 1.67 7.00
N GLN A 25 -22.00 1.44 5.73
CA GLN A 25 -21.13 0.66 4.89
C GLN A 25 -20.10 1.59 4.22
N GLY A 26 -18.84 1.20 4.31
CA GLY A 26 -17.72 1.75 3.59
C GLY A 26 -16.84 0.63 3.05
N PHE A 27 -15.63 0.96 2.69
CA PHE A 27 -14.61 0.00 2.31
C PHE A 27 -13.23 0.52 2.71
N GLY A 28 -12.29 -0.39 2.87
CA GLY A 28 -10.90 -0.05 3.18
C GLY A 28 -9.99 -1.27 3.08
N GLY A 29 -8.72 -1.00 3.05
CA GLY A 29 -7.62 -1.96 2.98
C GLY A 29 -6.36 -1.16 2.73
N ASP A 30 -5.26 -1.52 3.35
CA ASP A 30 -4.02 -0.75 3.31
C ASP A 30 -3.56 -0.39 1.90
N THR A 31 -3.46 -1.39 1.03
CA THR A 31 -3.03 -1.19 -0.36
C THR A 31 -4.07 -0.45 -1.20
N LEU A 32 -5.37 -0.63 -0.93
CA LEU A 32 -6.41 0.15 -1.62
C LEU A 32 -6.41 1.60 -1.15
N ASN A 33 -6.25 1.86 0.14
CA ASN A 33 -6.15 3.22 0.66
C ASN A 33 -5.00 3.96 -0.03
N SER A 34 -3.82 3.31 -0.12
CA SER A 34 -2.66 3.88 -0.83
C SER A 34 -2.94 4.09 -2.32
N ALA A 35 -3.58 3.13 -3.00
CA ALA A 35 -3.95 3.28 -4.41
C ALA A 35 -4.91 4.44 -4.65
N LEU A 36 -5.92 4.59 -3.80
CA LEU A 36 -6.92 5.63 -3.88
C LEU A 36 -6.32 7.02 -3.65
N TYR A 37 -5.46 7.16 -2.63
CA TYR A 37 -4.78 8.42 -2.38
C TYR A 37 -3.81 8.78 -3.50
N LEU A 38 -3.08 7.81 -4.06
CA LEU A 38 -2.24 8.05 -5.24
C LEU A 38 -3.06 8.51 -6.44
N ALA A 39 -4.18 7.83 -6.73
CA ALA A 39 -5.05 8.18 -7.85
C ALA A 39 -5.58 9.62 -7.74
N ARG A 40 -5.98 10.03 -6.53
CA ARG A 40 -6.45 11.40 -6.27
C ARG A 40 -5.37 12.46 -6.38
N LEU A 41 -4.14 12.18 -5.90
CA LEU A 41 -2.99 13.08 -6.04
C LEU A 41 -2.60 13.27 -7.50
N CYS A 42 -2.71 12.23 -8.30
CA CYS A 42 -2.23 12.16 -9.67
C CYS A 42 -3.35 12.28 -10.72
N GLN A 43 -4.54 12.79 -10.36
CA GLN A 43 -5.71 12.85 -11.22
C GLN A 43 -5.41 13.54 -12.57
N ASP A 44 -4.65 14.63 -12.54
CA ASP A 44 -4.30 15.43 -13.72
C ASP A 44 -2.86 15.17 -14.23
N SER A 45 -2.24 14.08 -13.77
CA SER A 45 -0.87 13.71 -14.10
C SER A 45 -0.80 12.53 -15.10
N PRO A 46 0.34 12.29 -15.77
CA PRO A 46 0.52 11.14 -16.63
C PRO A 46 0.81 9.84 -15.84
N ILE A 47 0.13 9.62 -14.72
CA ILE A 47 0.22 8.40 -13.91
C ILE A 47 -1.13 7.67 -13.98
N ALA A 48 -1.07 6.36 -14.24
CA ALA A 48 -2.24 5.49 -14.23
C ALA A 48 -2.14 4.51 -13.06
N VAL A 49 -3.17 4.45 -12.23
CA VAL A 49 -3.22 3.62 -11.02
C VAL A 49 -4.09 2.40 -11.29
N TYR A 50 -3.56 1.22 -11.01
CA TYR A 50 -4.22 -0.08 -11.17
C TYR A 50 -4.37 -0.75 -9.81
N TYR A 51 -5.46 -1.48 -9.61
CA TYR A 51 -5.63 -2.31 -8.41
C TYR A 51 -5.83 -3.78 -8.77
N ALA A 52 -5.00 -4.64 -8.20
CA ALA A 52 -5.02 -6.08 -8.38
C ALA A 52 -5.52 -6.76 -7.09
N THR A 53 -6.62 -7.47 -7.17
CA THR A 53 -7.22 -8.22 -6.06
C THR A 53 -8.19 -9.26 -6.59
N GLY A 54 -8.64 -10.18 -5.73
CA GLY A 54 -9.76 -11.08 -6.01
C GLY A 54 -11.06 -10.53 -5.43
N LEU A 55 -12.11 -10.53 -6.24
CA LEU A 55 -13.48 -10.21 -5.82
C LEU A 55 -14.43 -11.34 -6.19
N GLY A 56 -15.62 -11.34 -5.59
CA GLY A 56 -16.71 -12.25 -5.94
C GLY A 56 -17.54 -11.79 -7.15
N ASP A 57 -18.60 -12.52 -7.44
CA ASP A 57 -19.60 -12.20 -8.46
C ASP A 57 -20.88 -11.57 -7.86
N ASP A 58 -20.80 -11.16 -6.60
CA ASP A 58 -21.86 -10.57 -5.78
C ASP A 58 -21.98 -9.04 -5.94
N ASP A 59 -23.09 -8.50 -5.40
CA ASP A 59 -23.41 -7.07 -5.48
C ASP A 59 -22.39 -6.19 -4.71
N LEU A 60 -21.83 -6.67 -3.58
CA LEU A 60 -20.84 -5.92 -2.82
C LEU A 60 -19.55 -5.79 -3.60
N SER A 61 -19.10 -6.87 -4.23
CA SER A 61 -17.95 -6.87 -5.14
C SER A 61 -18.15 -5.92 -6.32
N GLN A 62 -19.37 -5.86 -6.88
CA GLN A 62 -19.67 -4.92 -7.95
C GLN A 62 -19.65 -3.47 -7.49
N GLN A 63 -20.17 -3.18 -6.30
CA GLN A 63 -20.13 -1.83 -5.71
C GLN A 63 -18.68 -1.36 -5.49
N LEU A 64 -17.79 -2.24 -5.02
CA LEU A 64 -16.38 -1.93 -4.86
C LEU A 64 -15.73 -1.54 -6.19
N LEU A 65 -15.94 -2.32 -7.25
CA LEU A 65 -15.41 -2.01 -8.58
C LEU A 65 -15.86 -0.63 -9.09
N LEU A 66 -17.16 -0.35 -8.97
CA LEU A 66 -17.72 0.94 -9.40
C LEU A 66 -17.13 2.11 -8.59
N ALA A 67 -16.99 1.92 -7.28
CA ALA A 67 -16.40 2.95 -6.41
C ALA A 67 -14.92 3.23 -6.78
N TRP A 68 -14.11 2.20 -7.04
CA TRP A 68 -12.71 2.38 -7.42
C TRP A 68 -12.56 3.02 -8.81
N GLN A 69 -13.40 2.62 -9.77
CA GLN A 69 -13.44 3.24 -11.09
C GLN A 69 -13.82 4.73 -11.03
N ALA A 70 -14.74 5.09 -10.13
CA ALA A 70 -15.10 6.49 -9.89
C ALA A 70 -13.96 7.32 -9.30
N GLU A 71 -13.01 6.69 -8.59
CA GLU A 71 -11.77 7.29 -8.09
C GLU A 71 -10.63 7.28 -9.14
N GLY A 72 -10.90 6.84 -10.38
CA GLY A 72 -9.90 6.78 -11.46
C GLY A 72 -8.94 5.60 -11.39
N ILE A 73 -9.24 4.58 -10.57
CA ILE A 73 -8.44 3.36 -10.46
C ILE A 73 -8.85 2.37 -11.55
N ASP A 74 -7.88 1.88 -12.32
CA ASP A 74 -8.09 0.82 -13.31
C ASP A 74 -8.27 -0.53 -12.61
N THR A 75 -9.37 -1.22 -12.92
CA THR A 75 -9.76 -2.50 -12.33
C THR A 75 -9.52 -3.70 -13.23
N SER A 76 -8.78 -3.54 -14.32
CA SER A 76 -8.48 -4.62 -15.29
C SER A 76 -7.63 -5.75 -14.70
N LEU A 77 -6.95 -5.49 -13.60
CA LEU A 77 -6.16 -6.48 -12.87
C LEU A 77 -6.95 -7.25 -11.81
N VAL A 78 -8.25 -6.99 -11.65
CA VAL A 78 -9.12 -7.70 -10.70
C VAL A 78 -9.52 -9.07 -11.27
N THR A 79 -9.43 -10.13 -10.44
CA THR A 79 -10.01 -11.46 -10.75
C THR A 79 -11.41 -11.60 -10.12
N ARG A 80 -12.26 -12.39 -10.76
CA ARG A 80 -13.61 -12.69 -10.24
C ARG A 80 -13.69 -14.17 -9.87
N HIS A 81 -14.12 -14.45 -8.65
CA HIS A 81 -14.23 -15.80 -8.10
C HIS A 81 -15.69 -16.08 -7.73
N ALA A 82 -16.35 -16.92 -8.54
CA ALA A 82 -17.76 -17.25 -8.36
C ALA A 82 -18.05 -17.83 -6.96
N GLY A 83 -19.12 -17.34 -6.33
CA GLY A 83 -19.57 -17.76 -5.01
C GLY A 83 -18.67 -17.31 -3.84
N ARG A 84 -17.68 -16.44 -4.07
CA ARG A 84 -16.90 -15.82 -3.01
C ARG A 84 -17.34 -14.38 -2.77
N LEU A 85 -17.00 -13.87 -1.59
CA LEU A 85 -17.31 -12.50 -1.16
C LEU A 85 -16.03 -11.75 -0.83
N PRO A 86 -16.01 -10.41 -0.85
CA PRO A 86 -14.95 -9.64 -0.26
C PRO A 86 -14.86 -9.90 1.24
N GLY A 87 -13.71 -9.70 1.85
CA GLY A 87 -13.58 -9.67 3.30
C GLY A 87 -14.46 -8.57 3.91
N LEU A 88 -14.80 -8.71 5.19
CA LEU A 88 -15.57 -7.73 5.94
C LEU A 88 -14.90 -7.44 7.27
N TYR A 89 -14.93 -6.20 7.72
CA TYR A 89 -14.62 -5.84 9.09
C TYR A 89 -15.67 -4.89 9.69
N LEU A 90 -15.86 -5.04 10.99
CA LEU A 90 -16.71 -4.16 11.79
C LEU A 90 -15.81 -3.33 12.71
N VAL A 91 -15.99 -2.03 12.72
CA VAL A 91 -15.38 -1.11 13.68
C VAL A 91 -16.38 -0.84 14.79
N SER A 92 -16.03 -1.22 16.01
CA SER A 92 -16.76 -0.88 17.23
C SER A 92 -15.88 -0.06 18.17
N ASN A 93 -16.47 0.76 19.01
CA ASN A 93 -15.75 1.44 20.08
C ASN A 93 -16.01 0.70 21.38
N ASP A 94 -14.99 0.51 22.19
CA ASP A 94 -15.17 -0.01 23.55
C ASP A 94 -15.65 1.09 24.52
N ALA A 95 -15.80 0.73 25.80
CA ALA A 95 -16.27 1.65 26.82
C ALA A 95 -15.35 2.86 27.09
N SER A 96 -14.07 2.78 26.69
CA SER A 96 -13.09 3.87 26.75
C SER A 96 -13.09 4.74 25.48
N GLY A 97 -13.84 4.35 24.46
CA GLY A 97 -13.85 4.99 23.15
C GLY A 97 -12.77 4.47 22.20
N GLU A 98 -11.97 3.49 22.62
CA GLU A 98 -10.97 2.86 21.75
C GLU A 98 -11.62 1.98 20.70
N ARG A 99 -11.07 2.02 19.49
CA ARG A 99 -11.56 1.22 18.37
C ARG A 99 -11.16 -0.24 18.49
N ARG A 100 -12.15 -1.11 18.23
CA ARG A 100 -11.97 -2.53 18.07
C ARG A 100 -12.39 -2.95 16.69
N PHE A 101 -11.55 -3.80 16.05
CA PHE A 101 -11.78 -4.33 14.72
C PHE A 101 -12.13 -5.80 14.82
N HIS A 102 -13.24 -6.18 14.21
CA HIS A 102 -13.70 -7.57 14.11
C HIS A 102 -13.68 -7.96 12.63
N TYR A 103 -13.01 -9.06 12.29
CA TYR A 103 -12.77 -9.44 10.91
C TYR A 103 -13.47 -10.72 10.52
N TRP A 104 -14.06 -10.74 9.33
CA TRP A 104 -14.56 -11.93 8.62
C TRP A 104 -13.89 -11.95 7.25
N ARG A 105 -12.72 -12.55 7.15
CA ARG A 105 -11.87 -12.54 5.95
C ARG A 105 -11.26 -13.89 5.59
N ASP A 106 -11.54 -14.97 6.32
CA ASP A 106 -10.90 -16.26 6.11
C ASP A 106 -11.20 -16.87 4.75
N SER A 107 -12.40 -16.62 4.20
CA SER A 107 -12.84 -17.04 2.88
C SER A 107 -12.88 -15.92 1.84
N ALA A 108 -12.29 -14.76 2.13
CA ALA A 108 -12.28 -13.60 1.25
C ALA A 108 -11.70 -13.94 -0.12
N ALA A 109 -12.33 -13.42 -1.18
CA ALA A 109 -11.94 -13.68 -2.56
C ALA A 109 -10.47 -13.30 -2.87
N ALA A 110 -9.95 -12.26 -2.23
CA ALA A 110 -8.57 -11.81 -2.39
C ALA A 110 -7.52 -12.89 -2.10
N LYS A 111 -7.79 -13.81 -1.16
CA LYS A 111 -6.90 -14.94 -0.83
C LYS A 111 -6.73 -15.94 -1.96
N PHE A 112 -7.61 -15.91 -2.94
CA PHE A 112 -7.67 -16.84 -4.06
C PHE A 112 -7.19 -16.22 -5.39
N TYR A 113 -6.58 -15.04 -5.34
CA TYR A 113 -6.16 -14.31 -6.52
C TYR A 113 -5.26 -15.12 -7.47
N PHE A 114 -4.41 -15.99 -6.94
CA PHE A 114 -3.50 -16.87 -7.68
C PHE A 114 -3.97 -18.34 -7.71
N SER A 115 -5.21 -18.66 -7.31
CA SER A 115 -5.69 -20.05 -7.20
C SER A 115 -5.81 -20.76 -8.53
N ASP A 116 -5.92 -20.04 -9.64
CA ASP A 116 -5.97 -20.66 -10.97
C ASP A 116 -4.58 -21.10 -11.45
N ALA A 117 -4.57 -22.22 -12.20
CA ALA A 117 -3.36 -22.69 -12.86
C ALA A 117 -2.88 -21.74 -13.98
N GLN A 118 -3.78 -20.93 -14.52
CA GLN A 118 -3.46 -19.89 -15.49
C GLN A 118 -2.86 -18.66 -14.80
N LEU A 119 -2.10 -17.88 -15.57
CA LEU A 119 -1.58 -16.61 -15.07
C LEU A 119 -2.72 -15.64 -14.76
N SER A 120 -2.68 -15.03 -13.57
CA SER A 120 -3.57 -13.95 -13.21
C SER A 120 -3.35 -12.71 -14.12
N PRO A 121 -4.29 -11.75 -14.16
CA PRO A 121 -4.09 -10.50 -14.89
C PRO A 121 -2.81 -9.76 -14.45
N LEU A 122 -2.53 -9.70 -13.16
CA LEU A 122 -1.29 -9.08 -12.64
C LEU A 122 -0.04 -9.79 -13.16
N GLU A 123 0.01 -11.12 -13.11
CA GLU A 123 1.17 -11.87 -13.60
C GLU A 123 1.43 -11.65 -15.08
N ARG A 124 0.35 -11.59 -15.89
CA ARG A 124 0.48 -11.27 -17.32
C ARG A 124 1.03 -9.87 -17.54
N ALA A 125 0.51 -8.87 -16.82
CA ALA A 125 0.96 -7.48 -16.93
C ALA A 125 2.43 -7.31 -16.51
N LEU A 126 2.86 -7.97 -15.40
CA LEU A 126 4.26 -7.99 -14.96
C LEU A 126 5.17 -8.63 -16.01
N GLN A 127 4.76 -9.78 -16.55
CA GLN A 127 5.54 -10.52 -17.54
C GLN A 127 5.65 -9.81 -18.89
N ALA A 128 4.61 -9.06 -19.27
CA ALA A 128 4.58 -8.29 -20.51
C ALA A 128 5.30 -6.94 -20.40
N GLY A 129 5.78 -6.54 -19.20
CA GLY A 129 6.38 -5.23 -18.97
C GLY A 129 5.40 -4.08 -19.13
N GLU A 130 4.12 -4.32 -18.81
CA GLU A 130 3.06 -3.32 -18.94
C GLU A 130 2.97 -2.38 -17.74
N LEU A 131 3.67 -2.67 -16.65
CA LEU A 131 3.69 -1.90 -15.42
C LEU A 131 5.09 -1.32 -15.17
N ASP A 132 5.16 -0.15 -14.55
CA ASP A 132 6.42 0.47 -14.13
C ASP A 132 6.68 0.22 -12.63
N TRP A 133 5.60 0.24 -11.82
CA TRP A 133 5.67 0.00 -10.38
C TRP A 133 4.64 -1.04 -9.94
N LEU A 134 5.03 -1.86 -8.96
CA LEU A 134 4.10 -2.65 -8.16
C LEU A 134 4.30 -2.33 -6.69
N TYR A 135 3.21 -1.93 -6.02
CA TYR A 135 3.13 -1.75 -4.57
C TYR A 135 2.39 -2.92 -3.93
N LEU A 136 2.95 -3.45 -2.86
CA LEU A 136 2.31 -4.45 -2.00
C LEU A 136 2.72 -4.24 -0.53
N SER A 137 2.04 -4.93 0.39
CA SER A 137 2.33 -4.84 1.81
C SER A 137 2.56 -6.20 2.46
N GLY A 138 2.97 -6.19 3.72
CA GLY A 138 3.02 -7.38 4.55
C GLY A 138 1.66 -8.08 4.66
N ILE A 139 0.55 -7.34 4.68
CA ILE A 139 -0.80 -7.91 4.65
C ILE A 139 -1.05 -8.63 3.33
N SER A 140 -0.61 -8.06 2.20
CA SER A 140 -0.76 -8.70 0.87
C SER A 140 -0.10 -10.09 0.83
N LEU A 141 1.04 -10.25 1.48
CA LEU A 141 1.68 -11.56 1.62
C LEU A 141 0.94 -12.44 2.65
N ALA A 142 0.60 -11.89 3.81
CA ALA A 142 0.01 -12.64 4.91
C ALA A 142 -1.29 -13.37 4.54
N ILE A 143 -2.11 -12.79 3.65
CA ILE A 143 -3.38 -13.36 3.24
C ILE A 143 -3.25 -14.53 2.24
N LEU A 144 -2.12 -14.65 1.56
CA LEU A 144 -1.91 -15.67 0.53
C LEU A 144 -1.48 -17.01 1.15
N PRO A 145 -1.84 -18.14 0.53
CA PRO A 145 -1.18 -19.43 0.78
C PRO A 145 0.32 -19.37 0.44
N ASP A 146 1.15 -20.20 1.06
CA ASP A 146 2.61 -20.18 0.87
C ASP A 146 3.04 -20.42 -0.58
N ALA A 147 2.35 -21.32 -1.29
CA ALA A 147 2.61 -21.55 -2.72
C ALA A 147 2.36 -20.30 -3.57
N ASP A 148 1.34 -19.51 -3.24
CA ASP A 148 1.00 -18.28 -3.96
C ASP A 148 1.93 -17.13 -3.60
N LYS A 149 2.44 -17.08 -2.33
CA LYS A 149 3.52 -16.15 -1.95
C LYS A 149 4.78 -16.40 -2.77
N ALA A 150 5.21 -17.66 -2.84
CA ALA A 150 6.39 -18.06 -3.64
C ALA A 150 6.19 -17.68 -5.11
N ARG A 151 5.03 -18.00 -5.68
CA ARG A 151 4.65 -17.66 -7.07
C ARG A 151 4.70 -16.14 -7.32
N LEU A 152 4.15 -15.32 -6.41
CA LEU A 152 4.21 -13.86 -6.51
C LEU A 152 5.65 -13.36 -6.45
N ILE A 153 6.44 -13.81 -5.48
CA ILE A 153 7.84 -13.36 -5.30
C ILE A 153 8.70 -13.73 -6.54
N ASP A 154 8.52 -14.89 -7.14
CA ASP A 154 9.19 -15.25 -8.39
C ASP A 154 8.84 -14.29 -9.55
N LYS A 155 7.57 -13.84 -9.62
CA LYS A 155 7.17 -12.83 -10.61
C LYS A 155 7.75 -11.46 -10.31
N LEU A 156 7.81 -11.05 -9.05
CA LEU A 156 8.43 -9.79 -8.63
C LEU A 156 9.94 -9.78 -8.90
N ARG A 157 10.61 -10.90 -8.64
CA ARG A 157 12.01 -11.07 -9.01
C ARG A 157 12.24 -10.85 -10.50
N ALA A 158 11.46 -11.51 -11.36
CA ALA A 158 11.58 -11.36 -12.80
C ALA A 158 11.27 -9.92 -13.26
N PHE A 159 10.25 -9.29 -12.65
CA PHE A 159 9.85 -7.91 -12.92
C PHE A 159 10.95 -6.92 -12.53
N SER A 160 11.53 -7.04 -11.34
CA SER A 160 12.63 -6.19 -10.88
C SER A 160 13.87 -6.35 -11.76
N LEU A 161 14.23 -7.58 -12.14
CA LEU A 161 15.36 -7.85 -13.07
C LEU A 161 15.13 -7.28 -14.47
N ALA A 162 13.87 -7.11 -14.90
CA ALA A 162 13.51 -6.47 -16.16
C ALA A 162 13.44 -4.92 -16.07
N GLY A 163 13.74 -4.34 -14.90
CA GLY A 163 13.75 -2.88 -14.68
C GLY A 163 12.46 -2.30 -14.09
N GLY A 164 11.46 -3.14 -13.82
CA GLY A 164 10.28 -2.74 -13.06
C GLY A 164 10.62 -2.44 -11.60
N LYS A 165 9.82 -1.62 -10.94
CA LYS A 165 10.06 -1.15 -9.59
C LYS A 165 9.07 -1.76 -8.59
N VAL A 166 9.58 -2.22 -7.44
CA VAL A 166 8.78 -2.80 -6.38
C VAL A 166 8.81 -1.89 -5.16
N ALA A 167 7.62 -1.45 -4.71
CA ALA A 167 7.42 -0.75 -3.45
C ALA A 167 6.76 -1.69 -2.44
N PHE A 168 7.26 -1.71 -1.22
CA PHE A 168 6.77 -2.61 -0.16
C PHE A 168 6.58 -1.87 1.16
N ASP A 169 5.41 -2.04 1.79
CA ASP A 169 5.14 -1.58 3.15
C ASP A 169 5.17 -2.77 4.11
N ASN A 170 5.98 -2.71 5.18
CA ASN A 170 6.13 -3.84 6.11
C ASN A 170 4.84 -4.22 6.82
N ASN A 171 3.99 -3.28 7.15
CA ASN A 171 2.62 -3.39 7.65
C ASN A 171 2.29 -4.76 8.30
N PHE A 172 3.05 -5.12 9.34
CA PHE A 172 2.96 -6.41 10.01
C PHE A 172 1.69 -6.50 10.86
N ARG A 173 1.01 -7.63 10.77
CA ARG A 173 -0.21 -7.90 11.56
C ARG A 173 -0.09 -9.27 12.24
N PRO A 174 0.21 -9.31 13.55
CA PRO A 174 0.39 -10.57 14.29
C PRO A 174 -0.87 -11.45 14.30
N GLN A 175 -2.05 -10.87 14.01
CA GLN A 175 -3.30 -11.62 13.88
C GLN A 175 -3.36 -12.48 12.60
N LEU A 176 -2.57 -12.17 11.57
CA LEU A 176 -2.54 -12.89 10.30
C LEU A 176 -1.45 -13.96 10.25
N TRP A 177 -0.31 -13.69 10.83
CA TRP A 177 0.85 -14.59 10.82
C TRP A 177 1.85 -14.27 11.91
N SER A 178 2.72 -15.23 12.21
CA SER A 178 3.79 -15.06 13.21
C SER A 178 4.95 -14.21 12.67
N ALA A 179 5.72 -13.61 13.58
CA ALA A 179 6.94 -12.90 13.23
C ALA A 179 7.97 -13.81 12.50
N GLN A 180 8.00 -15.11 12.81
CA GLN A 180 8.86 -16.08 12.11
C GLN A 180 8.44 -16.26 10.65
N GLN A 181 7.15 -16.37 10.37
CA GLN A 181 6.64 -16.44 9.00
C GLN A 181 6.91 -15.14 8.24
N ALA A 182 6.66 -13.98 8.88
CA ALA A 182 6.95 -12.69 8.29
C ALA A 182 8.44 -12.55 7.95
N ARG A 183 9.36 -12.91 8.87
CA ARG A 183 10.81 -12.91 8.62
C ARG A 183 11.19 -13.73 7.39
N HIS A 184 10.63 -14.92 7.27
CA HIS A 184 10.92 -15.79 6.13
C HIS A 184 10.51 -15.11 4.81
N TRP A 185 9.24 -14.70 4.70
CA TRP A 185 8.70 -14.18 3.45
C TRP A 185 9.22 -12.77 3.10
N TYR A 186 9.52 -11.93 4.11
CA TYR A 186 10.18 -10.64 3.86
C TYR A 186 11.63 -10.85 3.41
N GLY A 187 12.34 -11.83 3.97
CA GLY A 187 13.69 -12.20 3.52
C GLY A 187 13.74 -12.63 2.06
N GLU A 188 12.71 -13.32 1.56
CA GLU A 188 12.58 -13.72 0.16
C GLU A 188 12.19 -12.53 -0.75
N LEU A 189 11.38 -11.57 -0.27
CA LEU A 189 10.89 -10.44 -1.04
C LEU A 189 11.89 -9.27 -1.11
N LEU A 190 12.46 -8.87 0.03
CA LEU A 190 13.24 -7.62 0.18
C LEU A 190 14.42 -7.47 -0.77
N PRO A 191 15.10 -8.54 -1.23
CA PRO A 191 16.13 -8.43 -2.27
C PRO A 191 15.65 -7.81 -3.60
N TRP A 192 14.34 -7.80 -3.83
CA TRP A 192 13.70 -7.33 -5.08
C TRP A 192 12.95 -6.01 -4.91
N VAL A 193 13.02 -5.42 -3.72
CA VAL A 193 12.33 -4.16 -3.37
C VAL A 193 13.23 -2.97 -3.65
N ASP A 194 12.71 -2.01 -4.39
CA ASP A 194 13.38 -0.73 -4.67
C ASP A 194 13.07 0.30 -3.58
N LEU A 195 11.82 0.35 -3.11
CA LEU A 195 11.32 1.30 -2.12
C LEU A 195 10.62 0.56 -0.99
N ALA A 196 11.18 0.62 0.22
CA ALA A 196 10.60 0.03 1.41
C ALA A 196 10.02 1.10 2.35
N PHE A 197 8.75 0.97 2.70
CA PHE A 197 8.10 1.72 3.78
C PHE A 197 8.10 0.88 5.04
N ILE A 198 8.72 1.38 6.09
CA ILE A 198 8.92 0.63 7.32
C ILE A 198 8.32 1.39 8.49
N THR A 199 7.33 0.81 9.14
CA THR A 199 6.89 1.23 10.47
C THR A 199 7.84 0.60 11.47
N GLN A 200 8.52 1.42 12.27
CA GLN A 200 9.58 0.93 13.18
C GLN A 200 9.04 -0.12 14.15
N GLU A 201 7.87 0.12 14.73
CA GLU A 201 7.26 -0.79 15.70
C GLU A 201 6.94 -2.17 15.09
N ASP A 202 6.50 -2.19 13.83
CA ASP A 202 6.24 -3.43 13.08
C ASP A 202 7.56 -4.17 12.78
N ASP A 203 8.60 -3.42 12.41
CA ASP A 203 9.94 -3.98 12.17
C ASP A 203 10.53 -4.62 13.42
N GLU A 204 10.44 -3.94 14.56
CA GLU A 204 10.91 -4.44 15.84
C GLU A 204 10.16 -5.70 16.29
N GLN A 205 8.86 -5.81 16.04
CA GLN A 205 8.09 -7.02 16.30
C GLN A 205 8.55 -8.22 15.46
N ILE A 206 8.98 -7.96 14.22
CA ILE A 206 9.43 -9.01 13.31
C ILE A 206 10.87 -9.42 13.63
N TRP A 207 11.79 -8.47 13.74
CA TRP A 207 13.24 -8.72 13.75
C TRP A 207 13.88 -8.58 15.14
N GLY A 208 13.18 -7.98 16.11
CA GLY A 208 13.78 -7.55 17.37
C GLY A 208 14.62 -6.28 17.22
N GLN A 209 15.27 -5.88 18.30
CA GLN A 209 16.05 -4.63 18.35
C GLN A 209 17.58 -4.86 18.35
N GLU A 210 18.03 -6.10 18.17
CA GLU A 210 19.45 -6.46 18.29
C GLU A 210 20.31 -5.89 17.14
N GLN A 211 19.73 -5.81 15.94
CA GLN A 211 20.39 -5.25 14.77
C GLN A 211 19.72 -3.94 14.34
N PRO A 212 20.49 -2.85 14.17
CA PRO A 212 19.94 -1.60 13.67
C PRO A 212 19.22 -1.78 12.32
N LEU A 213 18.07 -1.15 12.18
CA LEU A 213 17.21 -1.26 11.00
C LEU A 213 17.98 -0.96 9.70
N TYR A 214 18.79 0.13 9.70
CA TYR A 214 19.54 0.54 8.51
C TYR A 214 20.55 -0.53 8.04
N GLU A 215 21.23 -1.23 8.95
CA GLU A 215 22.18 -2.31 8.62
C GLU A 215 21.45 -3.48 7.95
N ARG A 216 20.27 -3.82 8.45
CA ARG A 216 19.43 -4.89 7.93
C ARG A 216 18.98 -4.60 6.51
N TYR A 217 18.44 -3.42 6.25
CA TYR A 217 17.94 -3.05 4.92
C TYR A 217 19.06 -2.80 3.90
N GLN A 218 20.26 -2.47 4.36
CA GLN A 218 21.45 -2.44 3.49
C GLN A 218 21.79 -3.81 2.90
N GLN A 219 21.58 -4.90 3.65
CA GLN A 219 21.88 -6.27 3.19
C GLN A 219 21.00 -6.67 1.99
N TRP A 220 19.77 -6.18 1.93
CA TRP A 220 18.83 -6.47 0.85
C TRP A 220 18.93 -5.53 -0.35
N ASN A 221 19.84 -4.59 -0.29
CA ASN A 221 20.12 -3.73 -1.43
C ASN A 221 18.95 -2.82 -1.86
N CYS A 222 17.96 -2.58 -0.97
CA CYS A 222 16.89 -1.62 -1.21
C CYS A 222 17.48 -0.27 -1.60
N ALA A 223 17.02 0.29 -2.70
CA ALA A 223 17.53 1.59 -3.18
C ALA A 223 17.11 2.72 -2.23
N GLU A 224 15.92 2.59 -1.62
CA GLU A 224 15.33 3.62 -0.78
C GLU A 224 14.50 2.98 0.34
N VAL A 225 14.75 3.40 1.59
CA VAL A 225 13.99 2.94 2.76
C VAL A 225 13.45 4.16 3.49
N VAL A 226 12.16 4.16 3.74
CA VAL A 226 11.43 5.22 4.44
C VAL A 226 10.94 4.66 5.76
N VAL A 227 11.54 5.10 6.87
CA VAL A 227 11.17 4.67 8.21
C VAL A 227 10.17 5.66 8.79
N LYS A 228 8.97 5.16 9.07
CA LYS A 228 7.84 5.91 9.63
C LYS A 228 7.87 5.84 11.16
N HIS A 229 7.77 6.99 11.83
CA HIS A 229 7.79 7.12 13.28
C HIS A 229 6.56 7.87 13.82
N GLY A 230 5.39 7.66 13.21
CA GLY A 230 4.15 8.33 13.61
C GLY A 230 4.26 9.85 13.48
N ALA A 231 4.12 10.57 14.60
CA ALA A 231 4.20 12.04 14.64
C ALA A 231 5.66 12.59 14.72
N GLN A 232 6.65 11.71 14.77
CA GLN A 232 8.05 12.09 14.76
C GLN A 232 8.57 12.23 13.33
N PRO A 233 9.74 12.85 13.11
CA PRO A 233 10.36 12.91 11.79
C PRO A 233 10.54 11.53 11.18
N CYS A 234 10.21 11.36 9.90
CA CYS A 234 10.58 10.13 9.20
C CYS A 234 12.07 10.12 8.86
N GLN A 235 12.65 8.93 8.77
CA GLN A 235 14.04 8.74 8.35
C GLN A 235 14.06 8.15 6.94
N LEU A 236 14.83 8.78 6.06
CA LEU A 236 15.06 8.29 4.70
C LEU A 236 16.49 7.72 4.62
N LEU A 237 16.61 6.51 4.13
CA LEU A 237 17.89 5.90 3.79
C LEU A 237 17.91 5.73 2.27
N VAL A 238 18.76 6.52 1.60
CA VAL A 238 18.81 6.56 0.13
C VAL A 238 20.18 6.11 -0.33
N ARG A 239 20.23 5.08 -1.16
CA ARG A 239 21.44 4.56 -1.75
C ARG A 239 21.76 5.36 -3.03
N GLN A 240 22.88 6.05 -3.03
CA GLN A 240 23.38 6.79 -4.17
C GLN A 240 24.86 6.49 -4.38
N GLN A 241 25.24 6.07 -5.59
CA GLN A 241 26.64 5.78 -5.97
C GLN A 241 27.37 4.81 -5.02
N GLY A 242 26.62 3.85 -4.45
CA GLY A 242 27.15 2.84 -3.52
C GLY A 242 27.19 3.28 -2.05
N GLU A 243 26.94 4.55 -1.75
CA GLU A 243 26.83 5.06 -0.38
C GLU A 243 25.36 5.18 0.04
N VAL A 244 25.10 5.00 1.34
CA VAL A 244 23.77 5.24 1.92
C VAL A 244 23.79 6.59 2.63
N ARG A 245 22.92 7.49 2.19
CA ARG A 245 22.67 8.78 2.85
C ARG A 245 21.43 8.66 3.71
N SER A 246 21.51 9.20 4.93
CA SER A 246 20.38 9.33 5.84
C SER A 246 19.91 10.78 5.87
N LEU A 247 18.60 10.96 5.72
CA LEU A 247 17.92 12.26 5.83
C LEU A 247 16.79 12.13 6.84
N SER A 248 16.52 13.18 7.60
CA SER A 248 15.39 13.28 8.49
C SER A 248 14.44 14.35 7.97
N VAL A 249 13.16 14.03 7.85
CA VAL A 249 12.14 14.98 7.37
C VAL A 249 11.06 15.11 8.44
N GLU A 250 10.82 16.34 8.89
CA GLU A 250 9.89 16.67 9.95
C GLU A 250 8.45 16.35 9.56
N ALA A 251 7.70 15.79 10.52
CA ALA A 251 6.27 15.59 10.34
C ALA A 251 5.53 16.93 10.40
N GLU A 252 4.48 17.07 9.60
CA GLU A 252 3.61 18.24 9.66
C GLU A 252 2.83 18.27 10.98
N LYS A 253 2.86 19.43 11.65
CA LYS A 253 2.17 19.60 12.95
C LYS A 253 0.68 19.73 12.74
N VAL A 254 -0.08 18.85 13.38
CA VAL A 254 -1.54 18.86 13.37
C VAL A 254 -2.07 19.29 14.73
N ALA A 255 -2.91 20.32 14.75
CA ALA A 255 -3.49 20.84 15.99
C ALA A 255 -4.56 19.88 16.57
N HIS A 256 -5.24 19.12 15.72
CA HIS A 256 -6.34 18.27 16.12
C HIS A 256 -6.32 16.96 15.35
N VAL A 257 -6.00 15.87 16.03
CA VAL A 257 -6.08 14.51 15.47
C VAL A 257 -7.47 13.97 15.74
N VAL A 258 -8.18 13.60 14.68
CA VAL A 258 -9.53 12.99 14.75
C VAL A 258 -9.41 11.46 14.68
N ASP A 259 -8.56 10.96 13.79
CA ASP A 259 -8.45 9.54 13.51
C ASP A 259 -7.12 9.24 12.83
N THR A 260 -6.38 8.26 13.33
CA THR A 260 -5.08 7.86 12.74
C THR A 260 -5.20 6.74 11.72
N CYS A 261 -6.43 6.29 11.41
CA CYS A 261 -6.66 5.25 10.41
C CYS A 261 -6.13 5.67 9.03
N ALA A 262 -5.42 4.77 8.36
CA ALA A 262 -4.80 4.98 7.06
C ALA A 262 -3.75 6.13 6.98
N ALA A 263 -3.26 6.65 8.11
CA ALA A 263 -2.18 7.64 8.11
C ALA A 263 -0.92 7.11 7.40
N GLY A 264 -0.53 5.86 7.69
CA GLY A 264 0.59 5.17 7.05
C GLY A 264 0.37 4.93 5.56
N ASP A 265 -0.84 4.53 5.18
CA ASP A 265 -1.23 4.28 3.79
C ASP A 265 -1.20 5.58 2.97
N ALA A 266 -1.72 6.66 3.55
CA ALA A 266 -1.69 8.00 2.96
C ALA A 266 -0.25 8.53 2.82
N PHE A 267 0.58 8.33 3.84
CA PHE A 267 1.99 8.66 3.77
C PHE A 267 2.69 7.92 2.62
N ALA A 268 2.50 6.60 2.52
CA ALA A 268 3.08 5.80 1.44
C ALA A 268 2.60 6.27 0.06
N ALA A 269 1.32 6.60 -0.09
CA ALA A 269 0.76 7.16 -1.33
C ALA A 269 1.39 8.50 -1.71
N GLY A 270 1.51 9.44 -0.75
CA GLY A 270 2.13 10.76 -0.98
C GLY A 270 3.59 10.65 -1.36
N TYR A 271 4.34 9.78 -0.68
CA TYR A 271 5.74 9.53 -1.02
C TYR A 271 5.89 8.94 -2.42
N LEU A 272 5.13 7.89 -2.72
CA LEU A 272 5.17 7.24 -4.03
C LEU A 272 4.73 8.21 -5.15
N ALA A 273 3.74 9.08 -4.91
CA ALA A 273 3.33 10.12 -5.85
C ALA A 273 4.50 11.06 -6.20
N GLY A 274 5.20 11.57 -5.19
CA GLY A 274 6.39 12.40 -5.39
C GLY A 274 7.46 11.67 -6.20
N ARG A 275 7.79 10.41 -5.83
CA ARG A 275 8.82 9.63 -6.54
C ARG A 275 8.41 9.31 -7.99
N CYS A 276 7.15 8.99 -8.24
CA CYS A 276 6.62 8.76 -9.59
C CYS A 276 6.60 10.03 -10.44
N SER A 277 6.52 11.20 -9.82
CA SER A 277 6.57 12.51 -10.49
C SER A 277 8.00 13.04 -10.66
N GLY A 278 9.02 12.28 -10.25
CA GLY A 278 10.42 12.68 -10.39
C GLY A 278 10.95 13.58 -9.26
N SER A 279 10.15 13.85 -8.22
CA SER A 279 10.60 14.61 -7.04
C SER A 279 11.73 13.86 -6.32
N ASP A 280 12.61 14.60 -5.65
CA ASP A 280 13.63 13.99 -4.80
C ASP A 280 13.03 13.35 -3.54
N PRO A 281 13.79 12.51 -2.80
CA PRO A 281 13.28 11.82 -1.62
C PRO A 281 12.76 12.75 -0.53
N GLN A 282 13.40 13.93 -0.31
CA GLN A 282 12.97 14.88 0.69
C GLN A 282 11.63 15.52 0.33
N ALA A 283 11.48 16.04 -0.87
CA ALA A 283 10.24 16.64 -1.35
C ALA A 283 9.09 15.60 -1.35
N SER A 284 9.40 14.33 -1.70
CA SER A 284 8.43 13.23 -1.63
C SER A 284 7.98 12.95 -0.19
N ALA A 285 8.88 13.01 0.80
CA ALA A 285 8.52 12.84 2.21
C ALA A 285 7.71 14.03 2.76
N GLU A 286 8.00 15.24 2.32
CA GLU A 286 7.22 16.43 2.68
C GLU A 286 5.78 16.33 2.15
N LEU A 287 5.57 15.87 0.91
CA LEU A 287 4.25 15.60 0.36
C LEU A 287 3.55 14.47 1.16
N ALA A 288 4.27 13.41 1.50
CA ALA A 288 3.77 12.30 2.30
C ALA A 288 3.27 12.77 3.68
N HIS A 289 4.06 13.59 4.37
CA HIS A 289 3.65 14.16 5.66
C HIS A 289 2.45 15.08 5.55
N ARG A 290 2.37 15.93 4.53
CA ARG A 290 1.20 16.80 4.28
C ARG A 290 -0.08 15.97 4.06
N LEU A 291 0.01 14.91 3.26
CA LEU A 291 -1.16 14.06 3.03
C LEU A 291 -1.57 13.28 4.28
N ALA A 292 -0.62 12.68 4.99
CA ALA A 292 -0.90 11.97 6.24
C ALA A 292 -1.51 12.92 7.30
N ALA A 293 -0.95 14.13 7.45
CA ALA A 293 -1.47 15.17 8.34
C ALA A 293 -2.89 15.58 7.98
N LEU A 294 -3.22 15.69 6.69
CA LEU A 294 -4.58 15.96 6.25
C LEU A 294 -5.53 14.81 6.60
N VAL A 295 -5.12 13.57 6.34
CA VAL A 295 -5.95 12.38 6.58
C VAL A 295 -6.33 12.22 8.05
N ILE A 296 -5.39 12.39 8.96
CA ILE A 296 -5.65 12.22 10.41
C ILE A 296 -6.57 13.31 11.02
N GLN A 297 -6.92 14.34 10.27
CA GLN A 297 -7.91 15.37 10.68
C GLN A 297 -9.35 15.01 10.30
N HIS A 298 -9.54 13.82 9.69
CA HIS A 298 -10.85 13.33 9.27
C HIS A 298 -11.13 11.96 9.92
N SER A 299 -12.40 11.58 9.99
CA SER A 299 -12.81 10.27 10.48
C SER A 299 -12.79 9.24 9.37
N GLY A 300 -12.28 8.04 9.64
CA GLY A 300 -12.23 6.91 8.72
C GLY A 300 -10.96 6.89 7.86
N ALA A 301 -10.77 5.79 7.15
CA ALA A 301 -9.57 5.54 6.35
C ALA A 301 -9.55 6.37 5.05
N ILE A 302 -10.71 6.71 4.50
CA ILE A 302 -10.85 7.42 3.22
C ILE A 302 -11.55 8.74 3.47
N ILE A 303 -10.83 9.85 3.32
CA ILE A 303 -11.34 11.20 3.52
C ILE A 303 -12.11 11.70 2.28
N PRO A 304 -12.95 12.76 2.40
CA PRO A 304 -13.60 13.36 1.24
C PRO A 304 -12.59 13.86 0.19
N ALA A 305 -12.82 13.52 -1.10
CA ALA A 305 -11.88 13.86 -2.19
C ALA A 305 -11.63 15.38 -2.31
N GLN A 306 -12.66 16.21 -2.04
CA GLN A 306 -12.53 17.67 -2.08
C GLN A 306 -11.50 18.21 -1.08
N SER A 307 -11.23 17.51 0.02
CA SER A 307 -10.24 17.94 1.02
C SER A 307 -8.82 17.88 0.47
N MET A 308 -8.56 17.07 -0.57
CA MET A 308 -7.23 16.85 -1.14
C MET A 308 -6.87 17.78 -2.31
N ARG A 309 -7.81 18.60 -2.83
CA ARG A 309 -7.60 19.39 -4.05
C ARG A 309 -6.35 20.27 -4.05
N HIS A 310 -5.95 20.79 -2.89
CA HIS A 310 -4.75 21.62 -2.75
C HIS A 310 -3.43 20.86 -2.71
N LEU A 311 -3.48 19.52 -2.68
CA LEU A 311 -2.31 18.64 -2.70
C LEU A 311 -2.12 17.93 -4.06
N GLN A 312 -3.05 18.11 -5.01
CA GLN A 312 -2.95 17.49 -6.34
C GLN A 312 -1.69 17.98 -7.06
N LEU A 313 -0.99 17.06 -7.71
CA LEU A 313 0.19 17.37 -8.51
C LEU A 313 -0.25 17.98 -9.83
N GLU A 314 0.28 19.16 -10.17
CA GLU A 314 -0.03 19.84 -11.43
C GLU A 314 0.72 19.19 -12.60
N SER A 315 0.12 19.20 -13.79
CA SER A 315 0.66 18.59 -15.01
C SER A 315 1.94 19.25 -15.57
N GLY A 316 2.52 20.20 -14.86
CA GLY A 316 3.78 20.89 -15.23
C GLY A 316 5.01 20.48 -14.40
N GLU A 317 4.87 19.57 -13.45
CA GLU A 317 5.96 19.11 -12.58
C GLU A 317 6.63 17.79 -13.04
N PHE A 318 6.33 17.32 -14.27
CA PHE A 318 6.83 16.06 -14.86
C PHE A 318 7.89 16.27 -15.93
#